data_88c4089072e5e5454ad3a4a7b3e7381b
#
_entry.id   88c4089072e5e5454ad3a4a7b3e7381b
#
_cell.length_a   1.000
_cell.length_b   1.000
_cell.length_c   1.000
_cell.angle_alpha   90.00
_cell.angle_beta   90.00
_cell.angle_gamma   90.00
#
_symmetry.space_group_name_H-M   'P 1'
#
loop_
_entity.id
_entity.type
_entity.pdbx_description
1 polymer ?
#
loop_
_entity_poly.entity_id
_entity_poly.type
_entity_poly.pdbx_seq_one_letter_code
_entity_poly.pdbx_strand_id
1 'polypeptide(L)'
;MGHLEPITPRIMNRRSKRIVSSVAGIVALLFVVLAGGGLYLTSYALQPDGGAKDFRASDLKGSWDYLYREYPYVGQWVDSLKQVSALRDTFITAPDGARLHALYAAAPDTTRRTAVIVHGYTDNAIRMLMIGYLYHHDLRCNILLPDLRYAGHSEGTHIQMGWKDRLDVLRWMDVANQTFGGNTSMVVHGISMGAATTMMVSGEPQQPYVKAFVEDCGYTSVRDQFAKELKEQFHLPAFPLLDVASLLCEWRFGWDFDEASALRQVRQCRLPMLFIHGDADDYVPTWMVYKVYEAKPAPKELWVVPRAAHAMSYHNNREEYTRRVSAFLTDCRW
;
A
#
# COMPACT_ATOMS: atom_id res chain seq x y z
N MET A 1 -49.57 23.09 49.20
CA MET A 1 -49.36 23.89 47.98
C MET A 1 -47.98 24.52 48.05
N GLY A 2 -46.97 23.89 47.42
CA GLY A 2 -45.63 24.44 47.37
C GLY A 2 -45.50 25.36 46.16
N HIS A 3 -45.19 26.62 46.41
CA HIS A 3 -44.90 27.58 45.37
C HIS A 3 -43.52 27.25 44.74
N LEU A 4 -43.53 26.81 43.48
CA LEU A 4 -42.32 26.77 42.65
C LEU A 4 -42.00 28.20 42.23
N GLU A 5 -40.88 28.75 42.75
CA GLU A 5 -40.35 30.03 42.28
C GLU A 5 -39.91 29.87 40.82
N PRO A 6 -40.19 30.85 39.94
CA PRO A 6 -39.72 30.83 38.56
C PRO A 6 -38.21 31.01 38.51
N ILE A 7 -37.52 30.03 37.86
CA ILE A 7 -36.08 30.12 37.57
C ILE A 7 -35.85 31.28 36.57
N THR A 8 -35.45 32.43 37.09
CA THR A 8 -35.09 33.60 36.26
C THR A 8 -33.75 33.31 35.54
N PRO A 9 -33.72 33.42 34.21
CA PRO A 9 -32.48 33.19 33.45
C PRO A 9 -31.41 34.26 33.89
N ARG A 10 -30.28 33.80 34.37
CA ARG A 10 -29.14 34.63 34.80
C ARG A 10 -28.57 35.36 33.58
N ILE A 11 -28.93 36.66 33.44
CA ILE A 11 -28.41 37.51 32.34
C ILE A 11 -26.92 37.70 32.53
N MET A 12 -26.10 37.18 31.60
CA MET A 12 -24.65 37.35 31.59
C MET A 12 -24.30 38.84 31.50
N ASN A 13 -23.38 39.31 32.35
CA ASN A 13 -22.85 40.68 32.30
C ASN A 13 -22.02 40.94 31.05
N ARG A 14 -21.75 42.21 30.68
CA ARG A 14 -21.01 42.61 29.47
C ARG A 14 -19.60 42.00 29.41
N ARG A 15 -18.91 41.84 30.55
CA ARG A 15 -17.57 41.28 30.66
C ARG A 15 -17.58 39.78 30.35
N SER A 16 -18.51 39.03 30.90
CA SER A 16 -18.71 37.58 30.61
C SER A 16 -19.04 37.33 29.15
N LYS A 17 -19.89 38.18 28.54
CA LYS A 17 -20.21 38.06 27.10
C LYS A 17 -18.97 38.25 26.22
N ARG A 18 -18.10 39.27 26.54
CA ARG A 18 -16.85 39.48 25.79
C ARG A 18 -15.89 38.30 25.93
N ILE A 19 -15.72 37.75 27.15
CA ILE A 19 -14.86 36.58 27.37
C ILE A 19 -15.37 35.38 26.55
N VAL A 20 -16.67 35.06 26.59
CA VAL A 20 -17.28 33.97 25.84
C VAL A 20 -17.09 34.17 24.31
N SER A 21 -17.31 35.42 23.82
CA SER A 21 -17.07 35.73 22.40
C SER A 21 -15.61 35.54 21.98
N SER A 22 -14.65 35.98 22.83
CA SER A 22 -13.22 35.81 22.55
C SER A 22 -12.82 34.35 22.56
N VAL A 23 -13.30 33.55 23.53
CA VAL A 23 -13.04 32.11 23.59
C VAL A 23 -13.66 31.41 22.38
N ALA A 24 -14.90 31.73 22.01
CA ALA A 24 -15.53 31.18 20.82
C ALA A 24 -14.77 31.52 19.53
N GLY A 25 -14.24 32.75 19.42
CA GLY A 25 -13.41 33.18 18.30
C GLY A 25 -12.10 32.39 18.20
N ILE A 26 -11.42 32.14 19.33
CA ILE A 26 -10.19 31.33 19.39
C ILE A 26 -10.48 29.87 18.99
N VAL A 27 -11.57 29.29 19.53
CA VAL A 27 -11.96 27.92 19.19
C VAL A 27 -12.30 27.80 17.70
N ALA A 28 -13.02 28.76 17.13
CA ALA A 28 -13.34 28.80 15.71
C ALA A 28 -12.05 28.89 14.83
N LEU A 29 -11.10 29.76 15.24
CA LEU A 29 -9.81 29.88 14.55
C LEU A 29 -9.02 28.56 14.60
N LEU A 30 -8.92 27.94 15.77
CA LEU A 30 -8.25 26.64 15.93
C LEU A 30 -8.90 25.57 15.06
N PHE A 31 -10.22 25.51 14.99
CA PHE A 31 -10.94 24.60 14.12
C PHE A 31 -10.60 24.83 12.64
N VAL A 32 -10.57 26.08 12.18
CA VAL A 32 -10.21 26.42 10.79
C VAL A 32 -8.77 26.02 10.48
N VAL A 33 -7.82 26.26 11.40
CA VAL A 33 -6.42 25.88 11.23
C VAL A 33 -6.26 24.35 11.17
N LEU A 34 -6.92 23.61 12.05
CA LEU A 34 -6.85 22.15 12.08
C LEU A 34 -7.52 21.54 10.84
N ALA A 35 -8.68 22.03 10.44
CA ALA A 35 -9.37 21.58 9.24
C ALA A 35 -8.56 21.87 7.97
N GLY A 36 -8.01 23.10 7.85
CA GLY A 36 -7.14 23.47 6.74
C GLY A 36 -5.86 22.64 6.68
N GLY A 37 -5.21 22.42 7.82
CA GLY A 37 -4.04 21.56 7.96
C GLY A 37 -4.34 20.10 7.62
N GLY A 38 -5.45 19.56 8.11
CA GLY A 38 -5.91 18.21 7.79
C GLY A 38 -6.20 18.01 6.29
N LEU A 39 -6.87 18.99 5.66
CA LEU A 39 -7.12 18.97 4.21
C LEU A 39 -5.80 19.04 3.41
N TYR A 40 -4.88 19.88 3.83
CA TYR A 40 -3.56 19.97 3.21
C TYR A 40 -2.82 18.64 3.29
N LEU A 41 -2.73 18.03 4.48
CA LEU A 41 -2.01 16.78 4.69
C LEU A 41 -2.64 15.61 3.93
N THR A 42 -3.97 15.50 3.91
CA THR A 42 -4.65 14.45 3.12
C THR A 42 -4.41 14.65 1.62
N SER A 43 -4.44 15.87 1.12
CA SER A 43 -4.13 16.14 -0.29
C SER A 43 -2.65 15.89 -0.59
N TYR A 44 -1.73 16.32 0.26
CA TYR A 44 -0.30 16.10 0.12
C TYR A 44 0.06 14.62 0.06
N ALA A 45 -0.49 13.81 0.97
CA ALA A 45 -0.18 12.39 1.05
C ALA A 45 -0.94 11.52 0.03
N LEU A 46 -2.17 11.87 -0.32
CA LEU A 46 -3.01 11.01 -1.16
C LEU A 46 -3.13 11.51 -2.61
N GLN A 47 -2.75 12.75 -2.89
CA GLN A 47 -2.78 13.37 -4.23
C GLN A 47 -1.48 14.14 -4.48
N PRO A 48 -0.30 13.47 -4.46
CA PRO A 48 1.01 14.14 -4.47
C PRO A 48 1.29 14.97 -5.72
N ASP A 49 0.58 14.71 -6.82
CA ASP A 49 0.66 15.43 -8.10
C ASP A 49 -0.38 16.57 -8.22
N GLY A 50 -1.13 16.85 -7.15
CA GLY A 50 -2.22 17.83 -7.19
C GLY A 50 -3.35 17.46 -8.15
N GLY A 51 -3.41 16.21 -8.62
CA GLY A 51 -4.40 15.72 -9.59
C GLY A 51 -4.05 16.02 -11.07
N ALA A 52 -2.82 16.41 -11.37
CA ALA A 52 -2.38 16.73 -12.73
C ALA A 52 -2.32 15.49 -13.63
N LYS A 53 -3.09 15.49 -14.73
CA LYS A 53 -3.15 14.35 -15.68
C LYS A 53 -1.81 14.07 -16.38
N ASP A 54 -1.02 15.11 -16.63
CA ASP A 54 0.26 15.00 -17.35
C ASP A 54 1.38 14.37 -16.48
N PHE A 55 1.23 14.38 -15.16
CA PHE A 55 2.19 13.75 -14.26
C PHE A 55 2.32 12.25 -14.53
N ARG A 56 1.21 11.53 -14.72
CA ARG A 56 1.22 10.08 -14.95
C ARG A 56 1.93 9.66 -16.22
N ALA A 57 1.75 10.41 -17.32
CA ALA A 57 2.45 10.12 -18.57
C ALA A 57 3.96 10.31 -18.45
N SER A 58 4.41 11.35 -17.74
CA SER A 58 5.83 11.59 -17.45
C SER A 58 6.41 10.56 -16.48
N ASP A 59 5.61 10.12 -15.51
CA ASP A 59 5.98 9.09 -14.53
C ASP A 59 6.18 7.71 -15.18
N LEU A 60 5.34 7.32 -16.13
CA LEU A 60 5.52 6.07 -16.89
C LEU A 60 6.84 6.06 -17.66
N LYS A 61 7.18 7.16 -18.35
CA LYS A 61 8.47 7.28 -19.03
C LYS A 61 9.62 7.21 -18.02
N GLY A 62 9.52 7.95 -16.93
CA GLY A 62 10.50 7.94 -15.85
C GLY A 62 10.68 6.56 -15.24
N SER A 63 9.60 5.77 -15.13
CA SER A 63 9.64 4.40 -14.60
C SER A 63 10.38 3.45 -15.54
N TRP A 64 10.19 3.56 -16.86
CA TRP A 64 10.98 2.81 -17.83
C TRP A 64 12.46 3.23 -17.80
N ASP A 65 12.76 4.54 -17.82
CA ASP A 65 14.13 5.05 -17.76
C ASP A 65 14.83 4.57 -16.46
N TYR A 66 14.12 4.57 -15.34
CA TYR A 66 14.61 4.04 -14.06
C TYR A 66 14.92 2.54 -14.16
N LEU A 67 13.97 1.72 -14.66
CA LEU A 67 14.14 0.28 -14.77
C LEU A 67 15.38 -0.10 -15.60
N TYR A 68 15.55 0.51 -16.78
CA TYR A 68 16.66 0.24 -17.65
C TYR A 68 18.01 0.70 -17.07
N ARG A 69 18.02 1.79 -16.30
CA ARG A 69 19.22 2.33 -15.67
C ARG A 69 19.64 1.51 -14.45
N GLU A 70 18.72 1.26 -13.54
CA GLU A 70 19.04 0.60 -12.24
C GLU A 70 19.10 -0.92 -12.35
N TYR A 71 18.38 -1.50 -13.31
CA TYR A 71 18.28 -2.94 -13.53
C TYR A 71 18.50 -3.31 -15.01
N PRO A 72 19.69 -3.11 -15.58
CA PRO A 72 19.96 -3.33 -17.02
C PRO A 72 19.60 -4.76 -17.49
N TYR A 73 19.83 -5.76 -16.64
CA TYR A 73 19.52 -7.16 -16.93
C TYR A 73 17.99 -7.41 -17.02
N VAL A 74 17.20 -6.66 -16.21
CA VAL A 74 15.74 -6.69 -16.30
C VAL A 74 15.28 -6.02 -17.59
N GLY A 75 15.90 -4.90 -17.97
CA GLY A 75 15.64 -4.23 -19.25
C GLY A 75 15.83 -5.17 -20.43
N GLN A 76 16.94 -5.92 -20.49
CA GLN A 76 17.21 -6.92 -21.53
C GLN A 76 16.14 -8.03 -21.56
N TRP A 77 15.74 -8.53 -20.40
CA TRP A 77 14.66 -9.52 -20.29
C TRP A 77 13.32 -8.95 -20.78
N VAL A 78 12.97 -7.73 -20.39
CA VAL A 78 11.75 -7.03 -20.84
C VAL A 78 11.75 -6.89 -22.37
N ASP A 79 12.88 -6.49 -22.97
CA ASP A 79 13.02 -6.37 -24.42
C ASP A 79 12.78 -7.73 -25.11
N SER A 80 13.32 -8.81 -24.55
CA SER A 80 13.08 -10.16 -25.07
C SER A 80 11.60 -10.56 -25.03
N LEU A 81 10.89 -10.21 -23.96
CA LEU A 81 9.45 -10.45 -23.85
C LEU A 81 8.64 -9.59 -24.84
N LYS A 82 9.03 -8.33 -25.03
CA LYS A 82 8.37 -7.43 -25.99
C LYS A 82 8.54 -7.91 -27.42
N GLN A 83 9.73 -8.40 -27.78
CA GLN A 83 10.01 -8.93 -29.13
C GLN A 83 9.07 -10.08 -29.53
N VAL A 84 8.66 -10.90 -28.57
CA VAL A 84 7.74 -12.02 -28.82
C VAL A 84 6.31 -11.73 -28.33
N SER A 85 6.00 -10.48 -27.98
CA SER A 85 4.70 -10.03 -27.47
C SER A 85 4.21 -10.82 -26.27
N ALA A 86 5.14 -11.26 -25.39
CA ALA A 86 4.83 -12.04 -24.19
C ALA A 86 4.48 -11.15 -22.99
N LEU A 87 5.08 -9.95 -22.87
CA LEU A 87 4.66 -8.94 -21.87
C LEU A 87 3.45 -8.19 -22.45
N ARG A 88 2.33 -8.27 -21.75
CA ARG A 88 1.03 -7.77 -22.24
C ARG A 88 0.35 -6.89 -21.21
N ASP A 89 -0.48 -5.98 -21.71
CA ASP A 89 -1.40 -5.18 -20.91
C ASP A 89 -2.75 -5.88 -20.78
N THR A 90 -3.40 -5.69 -19.63
CA THR A 90 -4.80 -6.11 -19.43
C THR A 90 -5.53 -5.07 -18.59
N PHE A 91 -6.86 -5.01 -18.73
CA PHE A 91 -7.71 -4.05 -18.05
C PHE A 91 -8.94 -4.75 -17.47
N ILE A 92 -9.36 -4.27 -16.30
CA ILE A 92 -10.65 -4.63 -15.71
C ILE A 92 -11.43 -3.36 -15.36
N THR A 93 -12.74 -3.49 -15.23
CA THR A 93 -13.59 -2.43 -14.68
C THR A 93 -13.95 -2.77 -13.24
N ALA A 94 -13.62 -1.89 -12.33
CA ALA A 94 -13.98 -2.01 -10.90
C ALA A 94 -15.48 -1.74 -10.71
N PRO A 95 -16.11 -2.13 -9.56
CA PRO A 95 -17.56 -1.95 -9.33
C PRO A 95 -18.03 -0.50 -9.35
N ASP A 96 -17.13 0.44 -9.05
CA ASP A 96 -17.39 1.88 -9.12
C ASP A 96 -17.18 2.47 -10.53
N GLY A 97 -16.91 1.61 -11.54
CA GLY A 97 -16.71 1.98 -12.93
C GLY A 97 -15.27 2.35 -13.29
N ALA A 98 -14.34 2.44 -12.32
CA ALA A 98 -12.95 2.77 -12.62
C ALA A 98 -12.28 1.68 -13.48
N ARG A 99 -11.56 2.11 -14.52
CA ARG A 99 -10.76 1.22 -15.37
C ARG A 99 -9.39 1.02 -14.75
N LEU A 100 -9.05 -0.22 -14.41
CA LEU A 100 -7.80 -0.60 -13.79
C LEU A 100 -6.94 -1.39 -14.77
N HIS A 101 -5.63 -1.25 -14.66
CA HIS A 101 -4.63 -1.82 -15.54
C HIS A 101 -3.71 -2.79 -14.81
N ALA A 102 -3.20 -3.78 -15.51
CA ALA A 102 -2.08 -4.61 -15.08
C ALA A 102 -1.20 -5.03 -16.26
N LEU A 103 0.08 -5.21 -16.02
CA LEU A 103 0.99 -5.96 -16.88
C LEU A 103 0.93 -7.44 -16.51
N TYR A 104 1.06 -8.33 -17.51
CA TYR A 104 1.19 -9.76 -17.25
C TYR A 104 2.07 -10.46 -18.27
N ALA A 105 2.68 -11.58 -17.86
CA ALA A 105 3.38 -12.49 -18.75
C ALA A 105 3.17 -13.93 -18.29
N ALA A 106 2.85 -14.81 -19.24
CA ALA A 106 2.83 -16.26 -19.01
C ALA A 106 4.27 -16.78 -18.91
N ALA A 107 4.48 -17.74 -18.02
CA ALA A 107 5.76 -18.44 -17.92
C ALA A 107 6.16 -19.08 -19.26
N PRO A 108 7.48 -19.19 -19.53
CA PRO A 108 7.96 -19.82 -20.76
C PRO A 108 7.60 -21.32 -20.84
N ASP A 109 7.39 -21.96 -19.69
CA ASP A 109 6.99 -23.35 -19.59
C ASP A 109 5.57 -23.45 -19.00
N THR A 110 4.86 -24.53 -19.30
CA THR A 110 3.54 -24.79 -18.69
C THR A 110 3.70 -24.96 -17.18
N THR A 111 3.12 -24.06 -16.41
CA THR A 111 3.14 -24.08 -14.94
C THR A 111 1.86 -23.53 -14.36
N ARG A 112 1.53 -23.98 -13.14
CA ARG A 112 0.45 -23.41 -12.33
C ARG A 112 0.95 -22.30 -11.40
N ARG A 113 2.28 -22.19 -11.19
CA ARG A 113 2.88 -21.21 -10.31
C ARG A 113 2.70 -19.80 -10.85
N THR A 114 2.11 -18.93 -10.03
CA THR A 114 1.70 -17.60 -10.44
C THR A 114 2.03 -16.60 -9.32
N ALA A 115 2.61 -15.47 -9.67
CA ALA A 115 2.86 -14.37 -8.74
C ALA A 115 2.03 -13.13 -9.14
N VAL A 116 1.28 -12.58 -8.17
CA VAL A 116 0.69 -11.24 -8.26
C VAL A 116 1.59 -10.30 -7.47
N ILE A 117 2.08 -9.24 -8.13
CA ILE A 117 3.17 -8.39 -7.62
C ILE A 117 2.68 -6.96 -7.47
N VAL A 118 2.65 -6.45 -6.23
CA VAL A 118 1.99 -5.19 -5.86
C VAL A 118 3.01 -4.10 -5.56
N HIS A 119 2.88 -2.96 -6.24
CA HIS A 119 3.83 -1.84 -6.18
C HIS A 119 3.66 -0.94 -4.94
N GLY A 120 4.69 -0.12 -4.66
CA GLY A 120 4.75 0.83 -3.57
C GLY A 120 4.03 2.16 -3.82
N TYR A 121 4.15 3.07 -2.85
CA TYR A 121 3.61 4.43 -2.92
C TYR A 121 4.25 5.21 -4.07
N THR A 122 3.45 5.94 -4.86
CA THR A 122 3.86 6.68 -6.06
C THR A 122 4.63 5.86 -7.10
N ASP A 123 4.49 4.55 -7.07
CA ASP A 123 5.12 3.60 -7.99
C ASP A 123 4.07 3.03 -8.97
N ASN A 124 4.47 2.07 -9.80
CA ASN A 124 3.60 1.41 -10.77
C ASN A 124 4.12 0.01 -11.16
N ALA A 125 3.36 -0.69 -11.99
CA ALA A 125 3.67 -2.05 -12.45
C ALA A 125 5.05 -2.15 -13.13
N ILE A 126 5.49 -1.11 -13.85
CA ILE A 126 6.76 -1.11 -14.59
C ILE A 126 7.95 -1.26 -13.63
N ARG A 127 7.97 -0.50 -12.54
CA ARG A 127 9.06 -0.58 -11.55
C ARG A 127 9.11 -1.92 -10.84
N MET A 128 7.97 -2.58 -10.69
CA MET A 128 7.89 -3.93 -10.10
C MET A 128 8.36 -5.05 -11.04
N LEU A 129 8.69 -4.75 -12.31
CA LEU A 129 9.25 -5.74 -13.23
C LEU A 129 10.60 -6.30 -12.73
N MET A 130 11.29 -5.64 -11.81
CA MET A 130 12.46 -6.20 -11.13
C MET A 130 12.11 -7.44 -10.29
N ILE A 131 10.97 -7.43 -9.58
CA ILE A 131 10.43 -8.61 -8.89
C ILE A 131 9.76 -9.56 -9.90
N GLY A 132 9.17 -9.02 -10.97
CA GLY A 132 8.71 -9.81 -12.11
C GLY A 132 9.81 -10.69 -12.70
N TYR A 133 11.04 -10.17 -12.79
CA TYR A 133 12.21 -10.92 -13.22
C TYR A 133 12.49 -12.12 -12.30
N LEU A 134 12.50 -11.91 -10.98
CA LEU A 134 12.66 -12.98 -10.00
C LEU A 134 11.66 -14.11 -10.25
N TYR A 135 10.38 -13.79 -10.37
CA TYR A 135 9.35 -14.82 -10.53
C TYR A 135 9.34 -15.44 -11.92
N HIS A 136 9.37 -14.61 -12.96
CA HIS A 136 9.20 -15.12 -14.34
C HIS A 136 10.49 -15.72 -14.89
N HIS A 137 11.62 -15.02 -14.75
CA HIS A 137 12.90 -15.46 -15.30
C HIS A 137 13.55 -16.53 -14.42
N ASP A 138 13.73 -16.22 -13.12
CA ASP A 138 14.52 -17.08 -12.24
C ASP A 138 13.67 -18.28 -11.72
N LEU A 139 12.39 -18.10 -11.37
CA LEU A 139 11.52 -19.13 -10.83
C LEU A 139 10.56 -19.76 -11.86
N ARG A 140 10.53 -19.29 -13.09
CA ARG A 140 9.73 -19.82 -14.20
C ARG A 140 8.22 -19.82 -13.90
N CYS A 141 7.69 -18.70 -13.42
CA CYS A 141 6.30 -18.51 -13.00
C CYS A 141 5.55 -17.57 -13.93
N ASN A 142 4.23 -17.69 -13.97
CA ASN A 142 3.36 -16.66 -14.51
C ASN A 142 3.41 -15.43 -13.59
N ILE A 143 3.32 -14.23 -14.14
CA ILE A 143 3.30 -12.99 -13.39
C ILE A 143 2.15 -12.09 -13.81
N LEU A 144 1.56 -11.39 -12.83
CA LEU A 144 0.63 -10.28 -13.04
C LEU A 144 1.00 -9.14 -12.08
N LEU A 145 1.15 -7.93 -12.62
CA LEU A 145 1.59 -6.75 -11.90
C LEU A 145 0.52 -5.65 -12.08
N PRO A 146 -0.40 -5.46 -11.13
CA PRO A 146 -1.40 -4.42 -11.25
C PRO A 146 -0.80 -3.04 -11.02
N ASP A 147 -1.27 -2.05 -11.76
CA ASP A 147 -1.24 -0.67 -11.32
C ASP A 147 -2.37 -0.45 -10.30
N LEU A 148 -2.04 -0.06 -9.08
CA LEU A 148 -3.01 0.32 -8.08
C LEU A 148 -3.75 1.59 -8.52
N ARG A 149 -4.84 1.93 -7.85
CA ARG A 149 -5.58 3.14 -8.19
C ARG A 149 -4.70 4.39 -8.11
N TYR A 150 -4.92 5.31 -9.03
CA TYR A 150 -4.15 6.56 -9.12
C TYR A 150 -2.66 6.35 -9.47
N ALA A 151 -2.32 5.19 -10.06
CA ALA A 151 -0.96 4.87 -10.49
C ALA A 151 -0.97 4.31 -11.93
N GLY A 152 0.13 4.49 -12.66
CA GLY A 152 0.33 3.94 -13.99
C GLY A 152 -0.80 4.25 -14.94
N HIS A 153 -1.37 3.21 -15.55
CA HIS A 153 -2.53 3.31 -16.46
C HIS A 153 -3.89 3.11 -15.75
N SER A 154 -3.90 2.87 -14.44
CA SER A 154 -5.14 2.73 -13.66
C SER A 154 -5.77 4.08 -13.38
N GLU A 155 -7.11 4.13 -13.48
CA GLU A 155 -7.87 5.28 -13.02
C GLU A 155 -7.91 5.36 -11.50
N GLY A 156 -8.36 6.51 -11.00
CA GLY A 156 -8.46 6.80 -9.57
C GLY A 156 -8.36 8.30 -9.32
N THR A 157 -8.71 8.74 -8.14
CA THR A 157 -8.68 10.14 -7.72
C THR A 157 -7.64 10.41 -6.63
N HIS A 158 -7.15 9.36 -5.99
CA HIS A 158 -6.20 9.44 -4.88
C HIS A 158 -5.56 8.07 -4.60
N ILE A 159 -4.40 8.06 -3.96
CA ILE A 159 -3.73 6.87 -3.45
C ILE A 159 -4.52 6.37 -2.22
N GLN A 160 -4.79 5.07 -2.16
CA GLN A 160 -5.65 4.47 -1.13
C GLN A 160 -4.87 3.78 -0.02
N MET A 161 -3.53 3.95 -0.01
CA MET A 161 -2.62 3.42 1.01
C MET A 161 -2.84 1.93 1.33
N GLY A 162 -3.14 1.14 0.30
CA GLY A 162 -3.38 -0.30 0.42
C GLY A 162 -4.76 -0.70 0.93
N TRP A 163 -5.49 0.18 1.64
CA TRP A 163 -6.72 -0.22 2.31
C TRP A 163 -7.84 -0.60 1.34
N LYS A 164 -8.22 0.29 0.45
CA LYS A 164 -9.21 -0.07 -0.59
C LYS A 164 -8.57 -0.78 -1.77
N ASP A 165 -7.29 -0.52 -2.05
CA ASP A 165 -6.51 -1.23 -3.06
C ASP A 165 -6.52 -2.75 -2.85
N ARG A 166 -6.59 -3.24 -1.60
CA ARG A 166 -6.66 -4.68 -1.31
C ARG A 166 -7.84 -5.37 -2.00
N LEU A 167 -8.95 -4.66 -2.17
CA LEU A 167 -10.15 -5.20 -2.83
C LEU A 167 -9.95 -5.33 -4.35
N ASP A 168 -9.20 -4.41 -4.94
CA ASP A 168 -8.83 -4.51 -6.36
C ASP A 168 -7.75 -5.58 -6.58
N VAL A 169 -6.79 -5.73 -5.64
CA VAL A 169 -5.79 -6.81 -5.69
C VAL A 169 -6.45 -8.18 -5.60
N LEU A 170 -7.46 -8.40 -4.76
CA LEU A 170 -8.24 -9.65 -4.72
C LEU A 170 -8.85 -9.97 -6.09
N ARG A 171 -9.37 -8.98 -6.81
CA ARG A 171 -9.89 -9.16 -8.18
C ARG A 171 -8.79 -9.48 -9.16
N TRP A 172 -7.65 -8.81 -9.06
CA TRP A 172 -6.49 -9.11 -9.89
C TRP A 172 -5.97 -10.53 -9.67
N MET A 173 -6.08 -11.06 -8.44
CA MET A 173 -5.79 -12.45 -8.15
C MET A 173 -6.75 -13.40 -8.87
N ASP A 174 -8.06 -13.11 -8.90
CA ASP A 174 -9.04 -13.87 -9.67
C ASP A 174 -8.76 -13.79 -11.18
N VAL A 175 -8.44 -12.62 -11.70
CA VAL A 175 -8.07 -12.41 -13.11
C VAL A 175 -6.81 -13.20 -13.46
N ALA A 176 -5.76 -13.14 -12.62
CA ALA A 176 -4.55 -13.92 -12.82
C ALA A 176 -4.84 -15.43 -12.84
N ASN A 177 -5.68 -15.90 -11.90
CA ASN A 177 -6.08 -17.31 -11.87
C ASN A 177 -6.78 -17.71 -13.17
N GLN A 178 -7.73 -16.92 -13.67
CA GLN A 178 -8.45 -17.20 -14.93
C GLN A 178 -7.52 -17.13 -16.14
N THR A 179 -6.68 -16.09 -16.22
CA THR A 179 -5.73 -15.88 -17.34
C THR A 179 -4.76 -17.04 -17.49
N PHE A 180 -4.34 -17.64 -16.38
CA PHE A 180 -3.35 -18.72 -16.35
C PHE A 180 -3.97 -20.11 -16.13
N GLY A 181 -5.22 -20.30 -16.55
CA GLY A 181 -5.85 -21.62 -16.69
C GLY A 181 -6.79 -22.06 -15.57
N GLY A 182 -7.17 -21.17 -14.64
CA GLY A 182 -8.21 -21.41 -13.62
C GLY A 182 -7.81 -22.32 -12.45
N ASN A 183 -6.57 -22.79 -12.41
CA ASN A 183 -6.05 -23.73 -11.41
C ASN A 183 -4.61 -23.37 -11.01
N THR A 184 -4.39 -22.13 -10.69
CA THR A 184 -3.06 -21.64 -10.32
C THR A 184 -2.64 -22.05 -8.92
N SER A 185 -1.35 -21.96 -8.63
CA SER A 185 -0.76 -21.95 -7.29
C SER A 185 -0.15 -20.57 -7.10
N MET A 186 -0.79 -19.71 -6.30
CA MET A 186 -0.55 -18.28 -6.32
C MET A 186 0.17 -17.79 -5.07
N VAL A 187 1.16 -16.92 -5.27
CA VAL A 187 1.75 -16.06 -4.25
C VAL A 187 1.41 -14.60 -4.54
N VAL A 188 1.19 -13.81 -3.50
CA VAL A 188 1.08 -12.34 -3.59
C VAL A 188 2.32 -11.74 -2.95
N HIS A 189 3.02 -10.88 -3.70
CA HIS A 189 4.26 -10.25 -3.26
C HIS A 189 4.16 -8.74 -3.40
N GLY A 190 4.41 -7.99 -2.32
CA GLY A 190 4.39 -6.52 -2.35
C GLY A 190 5.63 -5.91 -1.72
N ILE A 191 5.95 -4.69 -2.17
CA ILE A 191 7.04 -3.86 -1.62
C ILE A 191 6.45 -2.57 -1.06
N SER A 192 6.87 -2.15 0.14
CA SER A 192 6.49 -0.88 0.77
C SER A 192 4.96 -0.78 0.97
N MET A 193 4.28 0.24 0.41
CA MET A 193 2.82 0.29 0.38
C MET A 193 2.21 -0.99 -0.24
N GLY A 194 2.85 -1.57 -1.25
CA GLY A 194 2.44 -2.86 -1.82
C GLY A 194 2.55 -4.02 -0.83
N ALA A 195 3.56 -4.01 0.04
CA ALA A 195 3.70 -4.98 1.13
C ALA A 195 2.60 -4.80 2.19
N ALA A 196 2.30 -3.56 2.57
CA ALA A 196 1.17 -3.28 3.45
C ALA A 196 -0.16 -3.71 2.80
N THR A 197 -0.34 -3.46 1.50
CA THR A 197 -1.50 -3.95 0.72
C THR A 197 -1.57 -5.48 0.74
N THR A 198 -0.45 -6.17 0.52
CA THR A 198 -0.34 -7.63 0.55
C THR A 198 -0.71 -8.18 1.93
N MET A 199 -0.23 -7.56 3.01
CA MET A 199 -0.64 -7.89 4.37
C MET A 199 -2.15 -7.65 4.60
N MET A 200 -2.70 -6.57 4.07
CA MET A 200 -4.14 -6.27 4.16
C MET A 200 -4.98 -7.25 3.36
N VAL A 201 -4.53 -7.65 2.16
CA VAL A 201 -5.14 -8.75 1.36
C VAL A 201 -5.16 -10.05 2.14
N SER A 202 -4.09 -10.37 2.85
CA SER A 202 -3.94 -11.66 3.55
C SER A 202 -4.95 -11.88 4.67
N GLY A 203 -5.54 -10.81 5.19
CA GLY A 203 -6.58 -10.87 6.23
C GLY A 203 -8.00 -11.08 5.67
N GLU A 204 -8.19 -10.93 4.37
CA GLU A 204 -9.46 -11.19 3.70
C GLU A 204 -9.66 -12.71 3.44
N PRO A 205 -10.89 -13.19 3.19
CA PRO A 205 -11.12 -14.57 2.80
C PRO A 205 -10.31 -14.93 1.54
N GLN A 206 -9.53 -16.02 1.60
CA GLN A 206 -8.65 -16.43 0.53
C GLN A 206 -9.22 -17.58 -0.29
N GLN A 207 -9.00 -17.52 -1.60
CA GLN A 207 -9.34 -18.60 -2.52
C GLN A 207 -8.33 -19.76 -2.39
N PRO A 208 -8.73 -21.02 -2.67
CA PRO A 208 -7.87 -22.20 -2.53
C PRO A 208 -6.59 -22.17 -3.38
N TYR A 209 -6.55 -21.38 -4.44
CA TYR A 209 -5.37 -21.23 -5.28
C TYR A 209 -4.28 -20.36 -4.65
N VAL A 210 -4.58 -19.55 -3.62
CA VAL A 210 -3.59 -18.74 -2.89
C VAL A 210 -2.82 -19.63 -1.92
N LYS A 211 -1.49 -19.58 -1.96
CA LYS A 211 -0.62 -20.46 -1.16
C LYS A 211 0.22 -19.71 -0.16
N ALA A 212 0.68 -18.51 -0.49
CA ALA A 212 1.58 -17.77 0.38
C ALA A 212 1.55 -16.27 0.09
N PHE A 213 2.12 -15.49 1.01
CA PHE A 213 2.34 -14.06 0.88
C PHE A 213 3.82 -13.75 1.13
N VAL A 214 4.34 -12.74 0.41
CA VAL A 214 5.67 -12.16 0.65
C VAL A 214 5.49 -10.66 0.79
N GLU A 215 5.92 -10.11 1.91
CA GLU A 215 5.93 -8.68 2.15
C GLU A 215 7.36 -8.19 2.35
N ASP A 216 7.74 -7.09 1.70
CA ASP A 216 9.05 -6.44 1.86
C ASP A 216 8.84 -4.98 2.25
N CYS A 217 9.31 -4.60 3.44
CA CYS A 217 9.29 -3.28 4.05
C CYS A 217 7.89 -2.62 4.16
N GLY A 218 6.85 -3.40 4.49
CA GLY A 218 5.52 -2.89 4.73
C GLY A 218 5.34 -2.26 6.12
N TYR A 219 4.39 -1.31 6.23
CA TYR A 219 4.07 -0.64 7.49
C TYR A 219 2.97 -1.34 8.30
N THR A 220 2.92 -1.05 9.60
CA THR A 220 1.92 -1.58 10.54
C THR A 220 0.52 -1.06 10.27
N SER A 221 0.39 0.24 10.00
CA SER A 221 -0.87 0.94 9.69
C SER A 221 -0.59 2.26 8.99
N VAL A 222 -1.60 2.78 8.31
CA VAL A 222 -1.52 4.13 7.72
C VAL A 222 -1.32 5.18 8.81
N ARG A 223 -1.99 5.02 9.96
CA ARG A 223 -1.82 5.93 11.10
C ARG A 223 -0.38 5.96 11.60
N ASP A 224 0.25 4.81 11.80
CA ASP A 224 1.64 4.75 12.28
C ASP A 224 2.61 5.38 11.29
N GLN A 225 2.45 5.10 9.99
CA GLN A 225 3.29 5.66 8.93
C GLN A 225 3.10 7.19 8.83
N PHE A 226 1.86 7.67 8.82
CA PHE A 226 1.60 9.11 8.74
C PHE A 226 2.01 9.88 10.01
N ALA A 227 1.90 9.25 11.19
CA ALA A 227 2.40 9.85 12.42
C ALA A 227 3.92 10.05 12.39
N LYS A 228 4.64 9.05 11.85
CA LYS A 228 6.10 9.13 11.63
C LYS A 228 6.44 10.23 10.62
N GLU A 229 5.81 10.24 9.45
CA GLU A 229 6.07 11.24 8.40
C GLU A 229 5.74 12.67 8.88
N LEU A 230 4.63 12.85 9.60
CA LEU A 230 4.24 14.15 10.17
C LEU A 230 5.29 14.67 11.13
N LYS A 231 5.85 13.78 11.96
CA LYS A 231 6.91 14.15 12.91
C LYS A 231 8.22 14.49 12.19
N GLU A 232 8.62 13.73 11.19
CA GLU A 232 9.92 13.90 10.53
C GLU A 232 9.93 15.04 9.52
N GLN A 233 8.88 15.16 8.69
CA GLN A 233 8.85 16.17 7.64
C GLN A 233 8.37 17.54 8.13
N PHE A 234 7.41 17.55 9.08
CA PHE A 234 6.76 18.79 9.52
C PHE A 234 7.09 19.15 10.97
N HIS A 235 7.76 18.28 11.73
CA HIS A 235 8.06 18.45 13.15
C HIS A 235 6.82 18.67 14.02
N LEU A 236 5.67 18.11 13.60
CA LEU A 236 4.38 18.25 14.27
C LEU A 236 4.01 16.96 15.02
N PRO A 237 3.30 17.07 16.17
CA PRO A 237 2.74 15.94 16.86
C PRO A 237 1.54 15.36 16.08
N ALA A 238 1.31 14.04 16.23
CA ALA A 238 0.19 13.38 15.60
C ALA A 238 -1.17 13.97 16.04
N PHE A 239 -1.37 14.10 17.37
CA PHE A 239 -2.59 14.68 17.94
C PHE A 239 -2.49 16.22 18.00
N PRO A 240 -3.57 16.96 17.65
CA PRO A 240 -4.87 16.50 17.12
C PRO A 240 -4.93 16.46 15.58
N LEU A 241 -3.87 16.87 14.88
CA LEU A 241 -3.90 17.12 13.43
C LEU A 241 -4.16 15.85 12.61
N LEU A 242 -3.53 14.74 13.01
CA LEU A 242 -3.70 13.46 12.32
C LEU A 242 -5.12 12.88 12.50
N ASP A 243 -5.76 13.16 13.65
CA ASP A 243 -7.15 12.75 13.89
C ASP A 243 -8.12 13.52 13.00
N VAL A 244 -7.90 14.83 12.88
CA VAL A 244 -8.69 15.67 11.95
C VAL A 244 -8.45 15.23 10.50
N ALA A 245 -7.21 14.94 10.10
CA ALA A 245 -6.88 14.43 8.77
C ALA A 245 -7.56 13.07 8.51
N SER A 246 -7.61 12.17 9.49
CA SER A 246 -8.30 10.87 9.40
C SER A 246 -9.80 11.04 9.18
N LEU A 247 -10.47 11.89 9.97
CA LEU A 247 -11.89 12.22 9.78
C LEU A 247 -12.19 12.84 8.41
N LEU A 248 -11.31 13.71 7.93
CA LEU A 248 -11.44 14.31 6.59
C LEU A 248 -11.20 13.28 5.47
N CYS A 249 -10.31 12.31 5.67
CA CYS A 249 -10.11 11.20 4.77
C CYS A 249 -11.37 10.33 4.70
N GLU A 250 -11.96 9.99 5.83
CA GLU A 250 -13.22 9.25 5.90
C GLU A 250 -14.35 9.98 5.15
N TRP A 251 -14.51 11.28 5.42
CA TRP A 251 -15.52 12.09 4.76
C TRP A 251 -15.33 12.21 3.23
N ARG A 252 -14.07 12.40 2.75
CA ARG A 252 -13.76 12.61 1.33
C ARG A 252 -13.67 11.32 0.53
N PHE A 253 -13.08 10.28 1.13
CA PHE A 253 -12.63 9.08 0.43
C PHE A 253 -13.28 7.80 0.97
N GLY A 254 -14.03 7.89 2.08
CA GLY A 254 -14.79 6.78 2.64
C GLY A 254 -13.93 5.72 3.32
N TRP A 255 -12.79 6.12 3.94
CA TRP A 255 -11.95 5.29 4.79
C TRP A 255 -11.12 6.15 5.74
N ASP A 256 -10.81 5.61 6.91
CA ASP A 256 -10.02 6.29 7.94
C ASP A 256 -8.63 5.63 8.14
N PHE A 257 -7.73 6.35 8.82
CA PHE A 257 -6.36 5.88 9.03
C PHE A 257 -6.26 4.73 10.03
N ASP A 258 -7.24 4.52 10.88
CA ASP A 258 -7.26 3.45 11.87
C ASP A 258 -7.75 2.14 11.29
N GLU A 259 -8.73 2.17 10.37
CA GLU A 259 -9.17 0.95 9.70
C GLU A 259 -8.12 0.41 8.73
N ALA A 260 -7.29 1.28 8.15
CA ALA A 260 -6.21 0.92 7.24
C ALA A 260 -4.98 0.34 7.98
N SER A 261 -5.11 -0.88 8.50
CA SER A 261 -4.13 -1.51 9.38
C SER A 261 -3.72 -2.90 8.92
N ALA A 262 -2.49 -3.01 8.37
CA ALA A 262 -1.85 -4.27 8.06
C ALA A 262 -1.68 -5.14 9.32
N LEU A 263 -1.36 -4.52 10.46
CA LEU A 263 -1.24 -5.20 11.76
C LEU A 263 -2.52 -5.91 12.20
N ARG A 264 -3.70 -5.32 11.93
CA ARG A 264 -4.98 -5.97 12.23
C ARG A 264 -5.26 -7.12 11.27
N GLN A 265 -4.94 -6.94 10.00
CA GLN A 265 -5.22 -7.92 8.96
C GLN A 265 -4.33 -9.17 9.05
N VAL A 266 -3.04 -9.04 9.31
CA VAL A 266 -2.16 -10.22 9.43
C VAL A 266 -2.54 -11.16 10.58
N ARG A 267 -3.22 -10.68 11.62
CA ARG A 267 -3.74 -11.53 12.71
C ARG A 267 -4.77 -12.55 12.22
N GLN A 268 -5.47 -12.26 11.13
CA GLN A 268 -6.48 -13.12 10.52
C GLN A 268 -5.87 -14.09 9.51
N CYS A 269 -4.69 -13.79 8.97
CA CYS A 269 -4.03 -14.59 7.95
C CYS A 269 -3.59 -15.95 8.50
N ARG A 270 -4.03 -17.05 7.85
CA ARG A 270 -3.64 -18.43 8.19
C ARG A 270 -2.65 -19.04 7.20
N LEU A 271 -2.47 -18.42 6.03
CA LEU A 271 -1.53 -18.87 5.01
C LEU A 271 -0.10 -18.47 5.36
N PRO A 272 0.91 -19.18 4.86
CA PRO A 272 2.32 -18.82 5.05
C PRO A 272 2.62 -17.39 4.61
N MET A 273 3.49 -16.70 5.36
CA MET A 273 3.95 -15.36 5.02
C MET A 273 5.45 -15.20 5.32
N LEU A 274 6.18 -14.73 4.31
CA LEU A 274 7.57 -14.28 4.46
C LEU A 274 7.58 -12.77 4.65
N PHE A 275 8.23 -12.34 5.71
CA PHE A 275 8.48 -10.94 6.05
C PHE A 275 9.94 -10.61 5.74
N ILE A 276 10.17 -9.55 4.95
CA ILE A 276 11.49 -9.05 4.59
C ILE A 276 11.54 -7.57 4.98
N HIS A 277 12.67 -7.12 5.57
CA HIS A 277 12.80 -5.70 5.91
C HIS A 277 14.28 -5.33 6.08
N GLY A 278 14.67 -4.16 5.59
CA GLY A 278 16.02 -3.64 5.83
C GLY A 278 16.22 -3.16 7.27
N ASP A 279 17.39 -3.42 7.87
CA ASP A 279 17.70 -2.92 9.21
C ASP A 279 18.11 -1.44 9.24
N ALA A 280 18.37 -0.84 8.06
CA ALA A 280 18.67 0.57 7.87
C ALA A 280 17.50 1.33 7.19
N ASP A 281 16.28 0.79 7.25
CA ASP A 281 15.09 1.45 6.71
C ASP A 281 14.61 2.55 7.66
N ASP A 282 14.78 3.79 7.24
CA ASP A 282 14.37 5.00 7.95
C ASP A 282 13.02 5.57 7.44
N TYR A 283 12.54 5.12 6.27
CA TYR A 283 11.25 5.54 5.71
C TYR A 283 10.07 4.73 6.27
N VAL A 284 10.17 3.40 6.29
CA VAL A 284 9.29 2.52 7.08
C VAL A 284 10.17 1.87 8.15
N PRO A 285 10.19 2.39 9.38
CA PRO A 285 11.15 1.95 10.38
C PRO A 285 11.08 0.45 10.66
N THR A 286 12.23 -0.21 10.76
CA THR A 286 12.37 -1.67 10.94
C THR A 286 11.55 -2.23 12.11
N TRP A 287 11.28 -1.43 13.18
CA TRP A 287 10.44 -1.89 14.28
C TRP A 287 9.03 -2.31 13.84
N MET A 288 8.55 -1.80 12.69
CA MET A 288 7.21 -2.13 12.19
C MET A 288 7.11 -3.59 11.76
N VAL A 289 8.16 -4.15 11.12
CA VAL A 289 8.13 -5.56 10.71
C VAL A 289 8.08 -6.50 11.91
N TYR A 290 8.75 -6.19 13.01
CA TYR A 290 8.68 -7.02 14.22
C TYR A 290 7.25 -7.11 14.76
N LYS A 291 6.51 -5.99 14.76
CA LYS A 291 5.11 -5.96 15.23
C LYS A 291 4.17 -6.77 14.34
N VAL A 292 4.27 -6.62 13.02
CA VAL A 292 3.42 -7.40 12.10
C VAL A 292 3.80 -8.87 12.09
N TYR A 293 5.10 -9.19 12.17
CA TYR A 293 5.59 -10.55 12.31
C TYR A 293 5.08 -11.21 13.59
N GLU A 294 5.20 -10.54 14.73
CA GLU A 294 4.73 -11.06 16.01
C GLU A 294 3.22 -11.35 15.98
N ALA A 295 2.44 -10.42 15.44
CA ALA A 295 0.99 -10.50 15.39
C ALA A 295 0.45 -11.59 14.44
N LYS A 296 1.20 -11.94 13.37
CA LYS A 296 0.83 -12.96 12.39
C LYS A 296 0.92 -14.37 13.02
N PRO A 297 -0.17 -15.17 12.98
CA PRO A 297 -0.08 -16.59 13.35
C PRO A 297 0.87 -17.38 12.44
N ALA A 298 1.48 -18.46 12.93
CA ALA A 298 2.27 -19.37 12.08
C ALA A 298 1.40 -20.01 10.96
N PRO A 299 1.97 -20.41 9.81
CA PRO A 299 3.39 -20.37 9.48
C PRO A 299 3.86 -19.00 9.01
N LYS A 300 5.08 -18.63 9.40
CA LYS A 300 5.70 -17.35 9.06
C LYS A 300 7.22 -17.41 9.16
N GLU A 301 7.90 -16.63 8.31
CA GLU A 301 9.34 -16.44 8.34
C GLU A 301 9.69 -14.96 8.37
N LEU A 302 10.84 -14.61 8.94
CA LEU A 302 11.37 -13.25 8.98
C LEU A 302 12.82 -13.21 8.49
N TRP A 303 13.09 -12.33 7.58
CA TRP A 303 14.44 -11.97 7.17
C TRP A 303 14.67 -10.47 7.29
N VAL A 304 15.44 -10.06 8.29
CA VAL A 304 15.93 -8.69 8.41
C VAL A 304 17.22 -8.57 7.62
N VAL A 305 17.23 -7.69 6.63
CA VAL A 305 18.32 -7.55 5.64
C VAL A 305 19.36 -6.56 6.17
N PRO A 306 20.59 -6.99 6.46
CA PRO A 306 21.61 -6.10 7.00
C PRO A 306 21.94 -4.94 6.06
N ARG A 307 21.97 -3.71 6.59
CA ARG A 307 22.33 -2.46 5.89
C ARG A 307 21.47 -2.13 4.67
N ALA A 308 20.31 -2.73 4.52
CA ALA A 308 19.37 -2.36 3.49
C ALA A 308 18.51 -1.18 3.95
N ALA A 309 18.50 -0.13 3.16
CA ALA A 309 17.54 0.98 3.29
C ALA A 309 16.16 0.58 2.74
N HIS A 310 15.19 1.51 2.79
CA HIS A 310 13.83 1.29 2.31
C HIS A 310 13.78 0.75 0.87
N ALA A 311 13.08 -0.37 0.68
CA ALA A 311 12.88 -1.05 -0.62
C ALA A 311 14.18 -1.47 -1.35
N MET A 312 15.32 -1.54 -0.62
CA MET A 312 16.62 -1.90 -1.20
C MET A 312 17.02 -3.35 -0.96
N SER A 313 16.17 -4.15 -0.30
CA SER A 313 16.47 -5.55 0.04
C SER A 313 16.84 -6.38 -1.19
N TYR A 314 15.99 -6.33 -2.24
CA TYR A 314 16.25 -7.02 -3.51
C TYR A 314 17.41 -6.41 -4.28
N HIS A 315 17.47 -5.08 -4.42
CA HIS A 315 18.54 -4.40 -5.17
C HIS A 315 19.92 -4.76 -4.66
N ASN A 316 20.10 -4.72 -3.34
CA ASN A 316 21.41 -4.93 -2.71
C ASN A 316 21.81 -6.42 -2.58
N ASN A 317 20.81 -7.34 -2.58
CA ASN A 317 21.04 -8.75 -2.24
C ASN A 317 20.27 -9.71 -3.17
N ARG A 318 20.22 -9.42 -4.46
CA ARG A 318 19.39 -10.12 -5.45
C ARG A 318 19.44 -11.65 -5.33
N GLU A 319 20.65 -12.25 -5.31
CA GLU A 319 20.82 -13.70 -5.29
C GLU A 319 20.26 -14.31 -3.99
N GLU A 320 20.62 -13.73 -2.85
CA GLU A 320 20.12 -14.19 -1.55
C GLU A 320 18.61 -13.98 -1.39
N TYR A 321 18.09 -12.86 -1.89
CA TYR A 321 16.67 -12.57 -1.91
C TYR A 321 15.91 -13.63 -2.72
N THR A 322 16.36 -13.90 -3.96
CA THR A 322 15.79 -14.92 -4.82
C THR A 322 15.85 -16.30 -4.17
N ARG A 323 16.99 -16.66 -3.57
CA ARG A 323 17.18 -17.93 -2.87
C ARG A 323 16.20 -18.09 -1.70
N ARG A 324 16.02 -17.06 -0.86
CA ARG A 324 15.12 -17.09 0.29
C ARG A 324 13.66 -17.17 -0.12
N VAL A 325 13.24 -16.36 -1.07
CA VAL A 325 11.87 -16.42 -1.62
C VAL A 325 11.59 -17.80 -2.22
N SER A 326 12.54 -18.34 -2.99
CA SER A 326 12.40 -19.68 -3.60
C SER A 326 12.30 -20.79 -2.55
N ALA A 327 13.16 -20.75 -1.51
CA ALA A 327 13.14 -21.73 -0.41
C ALA A 327 11.81 -21.69 0.33
N PHE A 328 11.38 -20.50 0.78
CA PHE A 328 10.11 -20.30 1.45
C PHE A 328 8.92 -20.84 0.65
N LEU A 329 8.86 -20.52 -0.65
CA LEU A 329 7.76 -20.97 -1.50
C LEU A 329 7.79 -22.49 -1.73
N THR A 330 8.97 -23.11 -1.79
CA THR A 330 9.12 -24.56 -1.87
C THR A 330 8.55 -25.24 -0.63
N ASP A 331 8.84 -24.71 0.57
CA ASP A 331 8.33 -25.23 1.83
C ASP A 331 6.80 -25.07 1.95
N CYS A 332 6.24 -24.05 1.30
CA CYS A 332 4.78 -23.86 1.19
C CYS A 332 4.07 -24.80 0.20
N ARG A 333 4.80 -25.66 -0.49
CA ARG A 333 4.27 -26.53 -1.58
C ARG A 333 3.55 -25.72 -2.68
N TRP A 334 4.11 -24.58 -3.00
CA TRP A 334 3.62 -23.63 -4.00
C TRP A 334 3.90 -24.08 -5.44
#